data_7c3665fb9247d688c2fbcbc91d108840
#
_entry.id   7c3665fb9247d688c2fbcbc91d108840
#
_cell.length_a   1.000
_cell.length_b   1.000
_cell.length_c   1.000
_cell.angle_alpha   90.00
_cell.angle_beta   90.00
_cell.angle_gamma   90.00
#
_symmetry.space_group_name_H-M   'P 1'
#
loop_
_entity.id
_entity.type
_entity.pdbx_description
1 polymer ?
#
loop_
_entity_poly.entity_id
_entity_poly.type
_entity_poly.pdbx_seq_one_letter_code
_entity_poly.pdbx_strand_id
1 'polypeptide(L)'
;MEALLTYRGKRVTVEDVAFIRQLIDQNPGDSRWVLSKKLCQAWGWRQPNGALRDMVCRGLMLALFRAGHIELPARKRTPLNPLVRRKKPTPLTIEPHPLQGPLSQILPLEIHQVRRTPLEALCNGLIDQYHYLGYVQPVGEHLKYLVSFQQRPVACLIFSSAPRHIGCRDRFIGWTPPVRRQNIHLLAYQSRFLILPWVRVPHLASHLLGHLSKVLPEDWQRLYQHPVYLLETFVDLERFRGTCYKAANWIYLGQTTGRGKDDQAHRPNRSRKAVFGYPLCRDFRRRLCEAKT
;
A
#
# COMPACT_ATOMS: atom_id res chain seq x y z
N MET A 1 -13.86 -25.15 -28.87
CA MET A 1 -12.39 -25.20 -28.72
C MET A 1 -12.05 -25.15 -27.24
N GLU A 2 -11.33 -26.13 -26.75
CA GLU A 2 -10.94 -26.21 -25.34
C GLU A 2 -9.83 -25.21 -25.02
N ALA A 3 -10.00 -24.46 -23.94
CA ALA A 3 -9.01 -23.44 -23.55
C ALA A 3 -7.93 -24.10 -22.67
N LEU A 4 -6.68 -24.08 -23.10
CA LEU A 4 -5.53 -24.57 -22.35
C LEU A 4 -5.24 -23.72 -21.10
N LEU A 5 -5.50 -22.41 -21.18
CA LEU A 5 -5.25 -21.47 -20.11
C LEU A 5 -6.21 -20.27 -20.24
N THR A 6 -6.71 -19.77 -19.12
CA THR A 6 -7.39 -18.46 -19.09
C THR A 6 -6.51 -17.42 -18.41
N TYR A 7 -6.15 -16.37 -19.12
CA TYR A 7 -5.29 -15.31 -18.59
C TYR A 7 -5.94 -13.93 -18.72
N ARG A 8 -6.26 -13.30 -17.60
CA ARG A 8 -6.94 -11.98 -17.51
C ARG A 8 -8.19 -11.88 -18.39
N GLY A 9 -9.00 -12.94 -18.41
CA GLY A 9 -10.25 -13.01 -19.17
C GLY A 9 -10.10 -13.48 -20.63
N LYS A 10 -8.87 -13.56 -21.17
CA LYS A 10 -8.65 -14.20 -22.48
C LYS A 10 -8.51 -15.71 -22.31
N ARG A 11 -9.32 -16.47 -23.03
CA ARG A 11 -9.15 -17.91 -23.22
C ARG A 11 -8.04 -18.12 -24.26
N VAL A 12 -7.03 -18.90 -23.91
CA VAL A 12 -5.88 -19.23 -24.77
C VAL A 12 -6.07 -20.66 -25.27
N THR A 13 -6.16 -20.82 -26.57
CA THR A 13 -6.41 -22.11 -27.24
C THR A 13 -5.11 -22.76 -27.69
N VAL A 14 -5.23 -23.99 -28.25
CA VAL A 14 -4.07 -24.71 -28.85
C VAL A 14 -3.49 -23.90 -30.01
N GLU A 15 -4.36 -23.30 -30.83
CA GLU A 15 -3.96 -22.46 -31.97
C GLU A 15 -3.22 -21.20 -31.53
N ASP A 16 -3.67 -20.56 -30.45
CA ASP A 16 -2.97 -19.41 -29.84
C ASP A 16 -1.55 -19.80 -29.40
N VAL A 17 -1.40 -20.99 -28.81
CA VAL A 17 -0.08 -21.50 -28.37
C VAL A 17 0.79 -21.85 -29.56
N ALA A 18 0.24 -22.47 -30.60
CA ALA A 18 0.96 -22.77 -31.85
C ALA A 18 1.48 -21.47 -32.49
N PHE A 19 0.64 -20.44 -32.57
CA PHE A 19 1.03 -19.12 -33.06
C PHE A 19 2.16 -18.50 -32.24
N ILE A 20 2.11 -18.58 -30.90
CA ILE A 20 3.16 -18.04 -30.03
C ILE A 20 4.48 -18.81 -30.22
N ARG A 21 4.44 -20.15 -30.36
CA ARG A 21 5.62 -20.98 -30.66
C ARG A 21 6.24 -20.54 -31.98
N GLN A 22 5.45 -20.45 -33.04
CA GLN A 22 5.91 -20.01 -34.35
C GLN A 22 6.53 -18.60 -34.28
N LEU A 23 5.93 -17.67 -33.54
CA LEU A 23 6.47 -16.32 -33.34
C LEU A 23 7.84 -16.35 -32.67
N ILE A 24 8.04 -17.25 -31.69
CA ILE A 24 9.32 -17.40 -30.99
C ILE A 24 10.37 -18.00 -31.94
N ASP A 25 10.03 -19.06 -32.65
CA ASP A 25 10.92 -19.79 -33.57
C ASP A 25 11.38 -18.93 -34.75
N GLN A 26 10.50 -18.09 -35.27
CA GLN A 26 10.83 -17.13 -36.32
C GLN A 26 11.70 -15.96 -35.87
N ASN A 27 11.88 -15.78 -34.54
CA ASN A 27 12.62 -14.65 -33.97
C ASN A 27 13.60 -15.10 -32.87
N PRO A 28 14.55 -16.00 -33.16
CA PRO A 28 15.43 -16.64 -32.17
C PRO A 28 16.37 -15.64 -31.45
N GLY A 29 16.67 -14.49 -32.09
CA GLY A 29 17.52 -13.43 -31.53
C GLY A 29 16.78 -12.43 -30.63
N ASP A 30 15.44 -12.48 -30.61
CA ASP A 30 14.64 -11.49 -29.90
C ASP A 30 14.61 -11.72 -28.39
N SER A 31 14.56 -10.62 -27.65
CA SER A 31 14.33 -10.68 -26.21
C SER A 31 12.83 -10.96 -25.91
N ARG A 32 12.54 -11.49 -24.72
CA ARG A 32 11.16 -11.68 -24.22
C ARG A 32 10.30 -10.41 -24.32
N TRP A 33 10.92 -9.23 -24.20
CA TRP A 33 10.25 -7.96 -24.34
C TRP A 33 9.87 -7.65 -25.80
N VAL A 34 10.78 -7.88 -26.75
CA VAL A 34 10.51 -7.68 -28.18
C VAL A 34 9.44 -8.65 -28.65
N LEU A 35 9.55 -9.94 -28.30
CA LEU A 35 8.52 -10.94 -28.57
C LEU A 35 7.14 -10.55 -28.02
N SER A 36 7.08 -10.02 -26.81
CA SER A 36 5.81 -9.55 -26.24
C SER A 36 5.18 -8.38 -27.00
N LYS A 37 6.00 -7.49 -27.57
CA LYS A 37 5.51 -6.41 -28.43
C LYS A 37 4.97 -6.93 -29.76
N LYS A 38 5.68 -7.85 -30.40
CA LYS A 38 5.24 -8.50 -31.63
C LYS A 38 3.92 -9.25 -31.42
N LEU A 39 3.80 -9.99 -30.30
CA LEU A 39 2.54 -10.67 -29.93
C LEU A 39 1.41 -9.67 -29.71
N CYS A 40 1.67 -8.56 -29.01
CA CYS A 40 0.67 -7.49 -28.84
C CYS A 40 0.21 -6.89 -30.17
N GLN A 41 1.13 -6.68 -31.10
CA GLN A 41 0.81 -6.16 -32.42
C GLN A 41 -0.06 -7.13 -33.20
N ALA A 42 0.34 -8.41 -33.25
CA ALA A 42 -0.41 -9.47 -33.95
C ALA A 42 -1.83 -9.67 -33.37
N TRP A 43 -2.00 -9.53 -32.08
CA TRP A 43 -3.30 -9.71 -31.42
C TRP A 43 -4.08 -8.40 -31.23
N GLY A 44 -3.59 -7.27 -31.71
CA GLY A 44 -4.23 -5.96 -31.53
C GLY A 44 -4.36 -5.55 -30.05
N TRP A 45 -3.52 -6.06 -29.13
CA TRP A 45 -3.62 -5.77 -27.71
C TRP A 45 -3.05 -4.40 -27.37
N ARG A 46 -3.96 -3.43 -27.33
CA ARG A 46 -3.62 -2.03 -27.03
C ARG A 46 -4.38 -1.51 -25.81
N GLN A 47 -3.83 -0.51 -25.19
CA GLN A 47 -4.50 0.31 -24.18
C GLN A 47 -5.42 1.32 -24.85
N PRO A 48 -6.37 1.96 -24.13
CA PRO A 48 -7.21 3.02 -24.71
C PRO A 48 -6.44 4.19 -25.31
N ASN A 49 -5.22 4.44 -24.84
CA ASN A 49 -4.30 5.47 -25.37
C ASN A 49 -3.46 4.98 -26.57
N GLY A 50 -3.78 3.83 -27.16
CA GLY A 50 -3.07 3.24 -28.31
C GLY A 50 -1.76 2.50 -27.97
N ALA A 51 -1.22 2.62 -26.77
CA ALA A 51 0.00 1.93 -26.38
C ALA A 51 -0.18 0.40 -26.30
N LEU A 52 0.87 -0.36 -26.66
CA LEU A 52 0.84 -1.81 -26.57
C LEU A 52 0.75 -2.30 -25.11
N ARG A 53 0.00 -3.38 -24.89
CA ARG A 53 -0.12 -4.05 -23.59
C ARG A 53 0.99 -5.08 -23.37
N ASP A 54 2.25 -4.76 -23.70
CA ASP A 54 3.40 -5.66 -23.70
C ASP A 54 3.65 -6.35 -22.36
N MET A 55 3.42 -5.66 -21.24
CA MET A 55 3.53 -6.27 -19.91
C MET A 55 2.49 -7.38 -19.69
N VAL A 56 1.27 -7.24 -20.24
CA VAL A 56 0.22 -8.26 -20.16
C VAL A 56 0.63 -9.48 -21.00
N CYS A 57 1.10 -9.24 -22.22
CA CYS A 57 1.62 -10.31 -23.10
C CYS A 57 2.82 -11.04 -22.46
N ARG A 58 3.78 -10.32 -21.87
CA ARG A 58 4.90 -10.95 -21.14
C ARG A 58 4.42 -11.83 -19.99
N GLY A 59 3.41 -11.35 -19.26
CA GLY A 59 2.79 -12.14 -18.18
C GLY A 59 2.11 -13.41 -18.70
N LEU A 60 1.41 -13.33 -19.82
CA LEU A 60 0.80 -14.49 -20.49
C LEU A 60 1.87 -15.48 -20.96
N MET A 61 2.88 -15.01 -21.71
CA MET A 61 3.98 -15.87 -22.18
C MET A 61 4.69 -16.57 -21.00
N LEU A 62 4.89 -15.88 -19.88
CA LEU A 62 5.47 -16.49 -18.67
C LEU A 62 4.53 -17.53 -18.03
N ALA A 63 3.22 -17.31 -18.05
CA ALA A 63 2.25 -18.27 -17.54
C ALA A 63 2.23 -19.54 -18.40
N LEU A 64 2.26 -19.40 -19.73
CA LEU A 64 2.33 -20.52 -20.67
C LEU A 64 3.66 -21.30 -20.53
N PHE A 65 4.78 -20.60 -20.34
CA PHE A 65 6.07 -21.24 -20.08
C PHE A 65 6.06 -22.06 -18.78
N ARG A 66 5.47 -21.50 -17.70
CA ARG A 66 5.36 -22.21 -16.41
C ARG A 66 4.42 -23.43 -16.50
N ALA A 67 3.44 -23.37 -17.38
CA ALA A 67 2.53 -24.49 -17.66
C ALA A 67 3.10 -25.52 -18.67
N GLY A 68 4.33 -25.33 -19.16
CA GLY A 68 4.99 -26.23 -20.12
C GLY A 68 4.48 -26.14 -21.55
N HIS A 69 3.67 -25.12 -21.87
CA HIS A 69 3.10 -24.99 -23.22
C HIS A 69 4.03 -24.32 -24.24
N ILE A 70 4.99 -23.51 -23.81
CA ILE A 70 5.95 -22.85 -24.68
C ILE A 70 7.34 -22.81 -24.03
N GLU A 71 8.38 -22.65 -24.84
CA GLU A 71 9.72 -22.28 -24.38
C GLU A 71 9.98 -20.80 -24.59
N LEU A 72 10.68 -20.18 -23.66
CA LEU A 72 11.05 -18.77 -23.75
C LEU A 72 12.58 -18.62 -23.87
N PRO A 73 13.08 -17.71 -24.71
CA PRO A 73 14.49 -17.46 -24.80
C PRO A 73 15.09 -17.06 -23.44
N ALA A 74 16.39 -17.29 -23.25
CA ALA A 74 17.10 -16.92 -22.03
C ALA A 74 16.90 -15.43 -21.68
N ARG A 75 16.91 -15.09 -20.40
CA ARG A 75 16.82 -13.69 -19.98
C ARG A 75 18.11 -12.96 -20.33
N LYS A 76 18.08 -12.01 -21.25
CA LYS A 76 19.23 -11.15 -21.59
C LYS A 76 19.68 -10.26 -20.42
N ARG A 77 18.78 -9.93 -19.49
CA ARG A 77 19.05 -9.10 -18.32
C ARG A 77 18.10 -9.42 -17.19
N THR A 78 18.60 -9.57 -15.99
CA THR A 78 17.80 -9.53 -14.77
C THR A 78 17.83 -8.10 -14.24
N PRO A 79 16.72 -7.34 -14.31
CA PRO A 79 16.72 -5.98 -13.79
C PRO A 79 16.97 -6.03 -12.29
N LEU A 80 17.89 -5.20 -11.82
CA LEU A 80 18.07 -4.98 -10.40
C LEU A 80 16.77 -4.33 -9.86
N ASN A 81 16.11 -5.01 -8.94
CA ASN A 81 14.99 -4.41 -8.23
C ASN A 81 15.53 -3.64 -7.02
N PRO A 82 15.61 -2.29 -7.09
CA PRO A 82 16.12 -1.50 -5.98
C PRO A 82 15.29 -1.65 -4.70
N LEU A 83 14.05 -2.16 -4.82
CA LEU A 83 13.18 -2.42 -3.67
C LEU A 83 13.60 -3.68 -2.88
N VAL A 84 14.30 -4.62 -3.50
CA VAL A 84 14.82 -5.85 -2.84
C VAL A 84 16.06 -5.52 -1.99
N ARG A 85 16.83 -4.49 -2.37
CA ARG A 85 18.05 -4.06 -1.67
C ARG A 85 17.83 -2.90 -0.70
N ARG A 86 16.62 -2.72 -0.21
CA ARG A 86 16.37 -1.67 0.80
C ARG A 86 17.19 -1.95 2.04
N LYS A 87 18.04 -0.99 2.41
CA LYS A 87 18.75 -1.05 3.68
C LYS A 87 17.72 -1.06 4.81
N LYS A 88 17.85 -2.02 5.72
CA LYS A 88 17.13 -1.98 6.99
C LYS A 88 17.65 -0.79 7.81
N PRO A 89 16.80 -0.21 8.67
CA PRO A 89 17.29 0.76 9.65
C PRO A 89 18.41 0.15 10.50
N THR A 90 19.36 0.99 10.92
CA THR A 90 20.39 0.58 11.87
C THR A 90 19.71 0.18 13.18
N PRO A 91 20.09 -0.97 13.79
CA PRO A 91 19.60 -1.33 15.12
C PRO A 91 19.88 -0.23 16.13
N LEU A 92 18.88 0.05 16.97
CA LEU A 92 18.97 1.07 18.01
C LEU A 92 19.22 0.39 19.36
N THR A 93 20.16 0.92 20.13
CA THR A 93 20.32 0.58 21.53
C THR A 93 19.51 1.59 22.33
N ILE A 94 18.35 1.18 22.83
CA ILE A 94 17.48 2.02 23.66
C ILE A 94 17.24 1.30 24.97
N GLU A 95 17.53 1.99 26.06
CA GLU A 95 17.16 1.50 27.39
C GLU A 95 15.63 1.66 27.56
N PRO A 96 14.90 0.55 27.82
CA PRO A 96 13.47 0.64 28.09
C PRO A 96 13.23 1.32 29.43
N HIS A 97 12.64 2.50 29.42
CA HIS A 97 12.20 3.18 30.63
C HIS A 97 10.69 3.03 30.76
N PRO A 98 10.19 2.25 31.74
CA PRO A 98 8.76 2.09 31.94
C PRO A 98 8.06 3.43 32.14
N LEU A 99 7.04 3.69 31.33
CA LEU A 99 6.17 4.85 31.43
C LEU A 99 4.75 4.35 31.68
N GLN A 100 4.27 4.54 32.92
CA GLN A 100 2.97 4.04 33.37
C GLN A 100 2.23 5.17 34.11
N GLY A 101 0.92 5.08 34.15
CA GLY A 101 0.09 6.03 34.85
C GLY A 101 -1.02 6.64 33.97
N PRO A 102 -1.80 7.56 34.49
CA PRO A 102 -2.87 8.21 33.74
C PRO A 102 -2.30 9.17 32.68
N LEU A 103 -3.05 9.35 31.58
CA LEU A 103 -2.65 10.22 30.48
C LEU A 103 -2.32 11.65 30.91
N SER A 104 -3.02 12.17 31.90
CA SER A 104 -2.79 13.53 32.44
C SER A 104 -1.38 13.78 32.96
N GLN A 105 -0.68 12.73 33.41
CA GLN A 105 0.69 12.86 33.94
C GLN A 105 1.76 12.88 32.87
N ILE A 106 1.42 12.54 31.64
CA ILE A 106 2.37 12.55 30.50
C ILE A 106 2.04 13.65 29.47
N LEU A 107 1.19 14.56 29.82
CA LEU A 107 0.91 15.74 29.01
C LEU A 107 1.75 16.94 29.46
N PRO A 108 2.17 17.84 28.55
CA PRO A 108 1.95 17.74 27.11
C PRO A 108 2.90 16.74 26.43
N LEU A 109 2.41 16.08 25.37
CA LEU A 109 3.22 15.26 24.49
C LEU A 109 3.83 16.13 23.38
N GLU A 110 5.09 15.84 23.06
CA GLU A 110 5.77 16.44 21.93
C GLU A 110 5.52 15.57 20.68
N ILE A 111 4.89 16.13 19.65
CA ILE A 111 4.56 15.40 18.42
C ILE A 111 5.28 16.08 17.26
N HIS A 112 6.28 15.39 16.72
CA HIS A 112 7.14 15.91 15.65
C HIS A 112 6.92 15.16 14.34
N GLN A 113 6.68 15.89 13.27
CA GLN A 113 6.77 15.36 11.92
C GLN A 113 8.26 15.21 11.58
N VAL A 114 8.75 13.97 11.44
CA VAL A 114 10.19 13.67 11.38
C VAL A 114 10.70 13.27 9.99
N ARG A 115 9.86 13.21 8.97
CA ARG A 115 10.31 12.89 7.62
C ARG A 115 11.31 13.95 7.12
N ARG A 116 12.46 13.51 6.62
CA ARG A 116 13.59 14.37 6.17
C ARG A 116 14.21 15.21 7.28
N THR A 117 14.14 14.73 8.50
CA THR A 117 14.86 15.31 9.66
C THR A 117 15.84 14.29 10.23
N PRO A 118 16.79 14.69 11.09
CA PRO A 118 17.69 13.76 11.77
C PRO A 118 16.97 12.68 12.60
N LEU A 119 15.77 12.99 13.14
CA LEU A 119 14.96 12.06 13.93
C LEU A 119 14.26 10.98 13.09
N GLU A 120 14.27 11.08 11.76
CA GLU A 120 13.64 10.06 10.90
C GLU A 120 14.28 8.68 11.08
N ALA A 121 15.61 8.63 11.25
CA ALA A 121 16.33 7.38 11.46
C ALA A 121 15.89 6.68 12.76
N LEU A 122 15.72 7.44 13.84
CA LEU A 122 15.21 6.95 15.12
C LEU A 122 13.79 6.38 14.97
N CYS A 123 12.88 7.10 14.35
CA CYS A 123 11.51 6.65 14.10
C CYS A 123 11.48 5.35 13.27
N ASN A 124 12.30 5.26 12.22
CA ASN A 124 12.39 4.06 11.38
C ASN A 124 12.94 2.85 12.17
N GLY A 125 13.97 3.04 12.98
CA GLY A 125 14.56 1.99 13.81
C GLY A 125 13.59 1.48 14.87
N LEU A 126 12.88 2.37 15.57
CA LEU A 126 11.85 2.01 16.54
C LEU A 126 10.75 1.15 15.91
N ILE A 127 10.27 1.54 14.73
CA ILE A 127 9.26 0.75 14.00
C ILE A 127 9.82 -0.60 13.56
N ASP A 128 11.06 -0.66 13.08
CA ASP A 128 11.66 -1.92 12.65
C ASP A 128 11.81 -2.91 13.81
N GLN A 129 12.23 -2.42 14.98
CA GLN A 129 12.47 -3.27 16.15
C GLN A 129 11.20 -3.68 16.89
N TYR A 130 10.23 -2.80 17.03
CA TYR A 130 9.10 -2.99 17.96
C TYR A 130 7.73 -3.12 17.31
N HIS A 131 7.57 -2.79 16.02
CA HIS A 131 6.29 -3.00 15.34
C HIS A 131 6.25 -4.39 14.68
N TYR A 132 5.17 -5.15 14.88
CA TYR A 132 5.03 -6.52 14.39
C TYR A 132 5.21 -6.72 12.87
N LEU A 133 5.02 -5.70 12.07
CA LEU A 133 5.28 -5.70 10.61
C LEU A 133 6.68 -5.18 10.26
N GLY A 134 7.46 -4.75 11.23
CA GLY A 134 8.72 -4.05 11.00
C GLY A 134 8.59 -2.78 10.15
N TYR A 135 9.74 -2.23 9.77
CA TYR A 135 9.81 -1.06 8.92
C TYR A 135 9.90 -1.43 7.43
N VAL A 136 9.10 -0.78 6.64
CA VAL A 136 9.22 -0.77 5.17
C VAL A 136 9.14 0.68 4.71
N GLN A 137 10.14 1.14 3.94
CA GLN A 137 10.13 2.49 3.39
C GLN A 137 8.87 2.71 2.55
N PRO A 138 7.99 3.64 2.90
CA PRO A 138 6.82 3.95 2.11
C PRO A 138 7.21 4.45 0.71
N VAL A 139 6.37 4.13 -0.28
CA VAL A 139 6.50 4.63 -1.66
C VAL A 139 5.49 5.74 -1.87
N GLY A 140 5.92 6.82 -2.50
CA GLY A 140 5.07 7.99 -2.71
C GLY A 140 5.02 8.91 -1.50
N GLU A 141 3.92 9.63 -1.38
CA GLU A 141 3.69 10.59 -0.31
C GLU A 141 3.51 9.88 1.03
N HIS A 142 4.19 10.38 2.05
CA HIS A 142 4.10 9.82 3.40
C HIS A 142 4.61 10.80 4.45
N LEU A 143 4.04 10.72 5.64
CA LEU A 143 4.48 11.45 6.83
C LEU A 143 4.83 10.45 7.93
N LYS A 144 5.79 10.83 8.76
CA LYS A 144 6.24 10.07 9.92
C LYS A 144 6.19 10.97 11.14
N TYR A 145 5.59 10.48 12.19
CA TYR A 145 5.50 11.19 13.45
C TYR A 145 6.21 10.41 14.54
N LEU A 146 7.07 11.09 15.25
CA LEU A 146 7.66 10.65 16.51
C LEU A 146 6.96 11.40 17.63
N VAL A 147 6.46 10.67 18.60
CA VAL A 147 5.86 11.22 19.80
C VAL A 147 6.81 11.01 20.96
N SER A 148 7.06 12.05 21.71
CA SER A 148 7.96 12.05 22.88
C SER A 148 7.27 12.62 24.11
N PHE A 149 7.74 12.23 25.27
CA PHE A 149 7.47 12.83 26.56
C PHE A 149 8.79 13.07 27.27
N GLN A 150 9.08 14.31 27.65
CA GLN A 150 10.37 14.68 28.23
C GLN A 150 11.57 14.16 27.40
N GLN A 151 11.52 14.40 26.08
CA GLN A 151 12.52 13.98 25.09
C GLN A 151 12.67 12.45 24.91
N ARG A 152 11.87 11.64 25.60
CA ARG A 152 11.88 10.17 25.48
C ARG A 152 10.83 9.72 24.49
N PRO A 153 11.18 8.88 23.52
CA PRO A 153 10.21 8.33 22.58
C PRO A 153 9.09 7.54 23.27
N VAL A 154 7.86 7.77 22.86
CA VAL A 154 6.64 7.14 23.39
C VAL A 154 5.92 6.35 22.32
N ALA A 155 5.81 6.92 21.11
CA ALA A 155 5.10 6.31 20.01
C ALA A 155 5.64 6.74 18.64
N CYS A 156 5.38 5.93 17.62
CA CYS A 156 5.67 6.24 16.22
C CYS A 156 4.45 5.97 15.35
N LEU A 157 4.14 6.88 14.44
CA LEU A 157 3.05 6.73 13.48
C LEU A 157 3.52 7.04 12.06
N ILE A 158 3.11 6.22 11.08
CA ILE A 158 3.39 6.49 9.67
C ILE A 158 2.07 6.53 8.90
N PHE A 159 1.88 7.63 8.16
CA PHE A 159 0.84 7.78 7.17
C PHE A 159 1.45 7.77 5.77
N SER A 160 0.81 7.11 4.82
CA SER A 160 1.33 6.88 3.46
C SER A 160 0.20 7.07 2.44
N SER A 161 0.56 7.11 1.17
CA SER A 161 -0.44 7.07 0.08
C SER A 161 -1.36 5.85 0.22
N ALA A 162 -2.65 6.07 0.00
CA ALA A 162 -3.68 5.04 0.14
C ALA A 162 -3.55 3.93 -0.92
N PRO A 163 -3.90 2.67 -0.59
CA PRO A 163 -4.01 1.60 -1.57
C PRO A 163 -5.04 1.91 -2.66
N ARG A 164 -4.72 1.55 -3.91
CA ARG A 164 -5.51 1.93 -5.08
C ARG A 164 -6.96 1.45 -5.05
N HIS A 165 -7.23 0.29 -4.46
CA HIS A 165 -8.56 -0.30 -4.45
C HIS A 165 -8.83 -1.06 -3.16
N ILE A 166 -9.83 -0.61 -2.40
CA ILE A 166 -10.37 -1.24 -1.19
C ILE A 166 -11.90 -1.19 -1.29
N GLY A 167 -12.53 -2.32 -1.58
CA GLY A 167 -13.95 -2.38 -1.94
C GLY A 167 -14.89 -1.77 -0.89
N CYS A 168 -14.69 -2.02 0.41
CA CYS A 168 -15.54 -1.45 1.47
C CYS A 168 -15.36 0.08 1.60
N ARG A 169 -14.12 0.59 1.48
CA ARG A 169 -13.85 2.02 1.46
C ARG A 169 -14.46 2.69 0.23
N ASP A 170 -14.29 2.07 -0.95
CA ASP A 170 -14.79 2.64 -2.20
C ASP A 170 -16.32 2.75 -2.19
N ARG A 171 -17.03 1.77 -1.62
CA ARG A 171 -18.48 1.84 -1.38
C ARG A 171 -18.86 2.91 -0.36
N PHE A 172 -18.08 3.06 0.72
CA PHE A 172 -18.34 4.08 1.74
C PHE A 172 -18.21 5.50 1.20
N ILE A 173 -17.24 5.75 0.31
CA ILE A 173 -17.07 7.05 -0.36
C ILE A 173 -18.13 7.25 -1.44
N GLY A 174 -18.44 6.23 -2.23
CA GLY A 174 -19.43 6.28 -3.31
C GLY A 174 -18.88 6.74 -4.67
N TRP A 175 -17.55 6.81 -4.83
CA TRP A 175 -16.94 7.23 -6.08
C TRP A 175 -16.92 6.16 -7.18
N THR A 176 -16.88 6.62 -8.43
CA THR A 176 -16.71 5.74 -9.59
C THR A 176 -15.24 5.36 -9.78
N PRO A 177 -14.92 4.26 -10.49
CA PRO A 177 -13.54 3.88 -10.76
C PRO A 177 -12.68 4.96 -11.47
N PRO A 178 -13.18 5.77 -12.42
CA PRO A 178 -12.44 6.90 -12.97
C PRO A 178 -12.12 7.95 -11.91
N VAL A 179 -13.12 8.41 -11.17
CA VAL A 179 -12.95 9.44 -10.11
C VAL A 179 -12.00 8.95 -9.01
N ARG A 180 -12.11 7.69 -8.59
CA ARG A 180 -11.14 7.10 -7.67
C ARG A 180 -9.71 7.21 -8.17
N ARG A 181 -9.44 6.92 -9.45
CA ARG A 181 -8.08 7.03 -10.02
C ARG A 181 -7.53 8.45 -9.98
N GLN A 182 -8.40 9.43 -10.14
CA GLN A 182 -8.04 10.84 -10.06
C GLN A 182 -7.80 11.29 -8.63
N ASN A 183 -8.65 10.87 -7.68
CA ASN A 183 -8.75 11.46 -6.34
C ASN A 183 -8.17 10.59 -5.21
N ILE A 184 -7.60 9.40 -5.51
CA ILE A 184 -7.02 8.51 -4.49
C ILE A 184 -5.88 9.18 -3.69
N HIS A 185 -5.17 10.15 -4.26
CA HIS A 185 -4.12 10.93 -3.59
C HIS A 185 -4.67 11.81 -2.46
N LEU A 186 -5.99 12.09 -2.45
CA LEU A 186 -6.66 12.86 -1.40
C LEU A 186 -7.00 12.02 -0.16
N LEU A 187 -6.49 10.78 -0.08
CA LEU A 187 -6.58 9.88 1.06
C LEU A 187 -5.19 9.61 1.63
N ALA A 188 -5.08 9.52 2.96
CA ALA A 188 -3.88 9.04 3.62
C ALA A 188 -4.16 7.75 4.40
N TYR A 189 -3.26 6.77 4.25
CA TYR A 189 -3.32 5.47 4.89
C TYR A 189 -2.37 5.41 6.07
N GLN A 190 -2.89 5.18 7.28
CA GLN A 190 -2.05 4.91 8.45
C GLN A 190 -1.47 3.50 8.35
N SER A 191 -0.21 3.43 7.92
CA SER A 191 0.47 2.17 7.61
C SER A 191 1.18 1.56 8.80
N ARG A 192 1.53 2.36 9.81
CA ARG A 192 2.14 1.93 11.07
C ARG A 192 1.61 2.77 12.22
N PHE A 193 1.31 2.10 13.31
CA PHE A 193 1.03 2.71 14.60
C PHE A 193 1.69 1.87 15.68
N LEU A 194 2.67 2.43 16.36
CA LEU A 194 3.44 1.82 17.42
C LEU A 194 3.38 2.68 18.67
N ILE A 195 2.88 2.15 19.76
CA ILE A 195 3.19 2.61 21.11
C ILE A 195 4.30 1.70 21.60
N LEU A 196 5.36 2.26 22.16
CA LEU A 196 6.53 1.47 22.57
C LEU A 196 6.16 0.48 23.70
N PRO A 197 6.75 -0.74 23.72
CA PRO A 197 6.30 -1.82 24.61
C PRO A 197 6.35 -1.49 26.11
N TRP A 198 7.22 -0.58 26.50
CA TRP A 198 7.37 -0.14 27.90
C TRP A 198 6.45 1.02 28.28
N VAL A 199 5.62 1.50 27.35
CA VAL A 199 4.63 2.56 27.58
C VAL A 199 3.26 1.94 27.83
N ARG A 200 2.76 2.08 29.06
CA ARG A 200 1.47 1.53 29.49
C ARG A 200 0.58 2.62 30.07
N VAL A 201 0.08 3.47 29.19
CA VAL A 201 -0.76 4.63 29.51
C VAL A 201 -2.14 4.43 28.91
N PRO A 202 -3.19 4.25 29.71
CA PRO A 202 -4.57 4.14 29.22
C PRO A 202 -4.95 5.33 28.34
N HIS A 203 -5.77 5.07 27.29
CA HIS A 203 -6.27 6.06 26.36
C HIS A 203 -5.23 6.79 25.48
N LEU A 204 -3.92 6.53 25.65
CA LEU A 204 -2.87 7.18 24.85
C LEU A 204 -3.10 6.98 23.35
N ALA A 205 -3.42 5.77 22.92
CA ALA A 205 -3.62 5.46 21.50
C ALA A 205 -4.73 6.32 20.86
N SER A 206 -5.91 6.38 21.49
CA SER A 206 -7.03 7.18 20.97
C SER A 206 -6.74 8.69 21.06
N HIS A 207 -6.03 9.14 22.08
CA HIS A 207 -5.59 10.54 22.22
C HIS A 207 -4.67 10.94 21.04
N LEU A 208 -3.65 10.11 20.72
CA LEU A 208 -2.75 10.35 19.60
C LEU A 208 -3.47 10.37 18.26
N LEU A 209 -4.41 9.44 18.04
CA LEU A 209 -5.22 9.41 16.82
C LEU A 209 -6.06 10.69 16.67
N GLY A 210 -6.69 11.14 17.75
CA GLY A 210 -7.48 12.38 17.75
C GLY A 210 -6.63 13.64 17.54
N HIS A 211 -5.42 13.68 18.09
CA HIS A 211 -4.51 14.79 17.87
C HIS A 211 -3.99 14.82 16.43
N LEU A 212 -3.52 13.68 15.92
CA LEU A 212 -2.95 13.61 14.57
C LEU A 212 -3.98 13.83 13.47
N SER A 213 -5.26 13.53 13.71
CA SER A 213 -6.32 13.86 12.75
C SER A 213 -6.48 15.37 12.52
N LYS A 214 -6.01 16.21 13.44
CA LYS A 214 -6.03 17.67 13.33
C LYS A 214 -4.75 18.22 12.68
N VAL A 215 -3.60 17.67 13.03
CA VAL A 215 -2.28 18.18 12.58
C VAL A 215 -1.89 17.67 11.18
N LEU A 216 -2.21 16.41 10.87
CA LEU A 216 -1.80 15.76 9.62
C LEU A 216 -2.28 16.49 8.36
N PRO A 217 -3.52 17.00 8.26
CA PRO A 217 -3.97 17.72 7.07
C PRO A 217 -3.12 18.92 6.71
N GLU A 218 -2.70 19.70 7.71
CA GLU A 218 -1.85 20.89 7.53
C GLU A 218 -0.44 20.49 7.09
N ASP A 219 0.15 19.50 7.77
CA ASP A 219 1.46 18.95 7.40
C ASP A 219 1.45 18.37 5.98
N TRP A 220 0.39 17.67 5.60
CA TRP A 220 0.26 17.10 4.27
C TRP A 220 0.12 18.17 3.21
N GLN A 221 -0.74 19.18 3.45
CA GLN A 221 -0.91 20.32 2.55
C GLN A 221 0.40 21.10 2.39
N ARG A 222 1.15 21.31 3.49
CA ARG A 222 2.44 22.01 3.45
C ARG A 222 3.49 21.28 2.61
N LEU A 223 3.55 19.94 2.72
CA LEU A 223 4.59 19.14 2.08
C LEU A 223 4.24 18.71 0.65
N TYR A 224 2.97 18.47 0.33
CA TYR A 224 2.54 17.89 -0.94
C TYR A 224 1.66 18.82 -1.79
N GLN A 225 1.32 20.00 -1.25
CA GLN A 225 0.55 21.04 -1.95
C GLN A 225 -0.86 20.58 -2.40
N HIS A 226 -1.43 19.59 -1.69
CA HIS A 226 -2.83 19.17 -1.86
C HIS A 226 -3.42 18.68 -0.54
N PRO A 227 -4.75 18.78 -0.37
CA PRO A 227 -5.42 18.34 0.86
C PRO A 227 -5.53 16.81 0.96
N VAL A 228 -5.85 16.36 2.17
CA VAL A 228 -6.35 15.01 2.48
C VAL A 228 -7.73 15.15 3.11
N TYR A 229 -8.70 14.34 2.65
CA TYR A 229 -10.09 14.40 3.12
C TYR A 229 -10.54 13.18 3.91
N LEU A 230 -9.81 12.07 3.82
CA LEU A 230 -10.11 10.84 4.54
C LEU A 230 -8.81 10.16 4.98
N LEU A 231 -8.75 9.78 6.24
CA LEU A 231 -7.74 8.85 6.75
C LEU A 231 -8.31 7.43 6.70
N GLU A 232 -7.46 6.43 6.42
CA GLU A 232 -7.83 5.02 6.52
C GLU A 232 -6.77 4.19 7.22
N THR A 233 -7.16 3.06 7.79
CA THR A 233 -6.24 2.08 8.38
C THR A 233 -6.77 0.66 8.25
N PHE A 234 -5.86 -0.32 8.37
CA PHE A 234 -6.18 -1.75 8.32
C PHE A 234 -5.71 -2.43 9.60
N VAL A 235 -6.66 -2.92 10.38
CA VAL A 235 -6.42 -3.59 11.66
C VAL A 235 -6.47 -5.10 11.44
N ASP A 236 -5.41 -5.78 11.80
CA ASP A 236 -5.33 -7.24 11.81
C ASP A 236 -6.12 -7.79 13.00
N LEU A 237 -7.29 -8.39 12.73
CA LEU A 237 -8.21 -8.87 13.76
C LEU A 237 -7.72 -10.12 14.49
N GLU A 238 -6.73 -10.82 13.96
CA GLU A 238 -6.07 -11.93 14.65
C GLU A 238 -5.20 -11.42 15.82
N ARG A 239 -4.78 -10.15 15.78
CA ARG A 239 -3.89 -9.53 16.76
C ARG A 239 -4.53 -8.42 17.58
N PHE A 240 -5.43 -7.63 16.97
CA PHE A 240 -5.94 -6.39 17.54
C PHE A 240 -7.44 -6.24 17.35
N ARG A 241 -8.12 -5.67 18.34
CA ARG A 241 -9.57 -5.43 18.31
C ARG A 241 -9.97 -4.08 17.67
N GLY A 242 -9.01 -3.19 17.40
CA GLY A 242 -9.27 -1.86 16.85
C GLY A 242 -9.98 -0.90 17.81
N THR A 243 -9.97 -1.15 19.11
CA THR A 243 -10.70 -0.36 20.13
C THR A 243 -10.24 1.10 20.17
N CYS A 244 -8.95 1.36 20.00
CA CYS A 244 -8.41 2.72 19.97
C CYS A 244 -8.97 3.56 18.80
N TYR A 245 -9.19 2.95 17.65
CA TYR A 245 -9.81 3.62 16.49
C TYR A 245 -11.26 3.96 16.77
N LYS A 246 -12.04 3.03 17.33
CA LYS A 246 -13.42 3.27 17.74
C LYS A 246 -13.51 4.39 18.77
N ALA A 247 -12.64 4.37 19.79
CA ALA A 247 -12.54 5.40 20.81
C ALA A 247 -12.10 6.78 20.27
N ALA A 248 -11.42 6.81 19.12
CA ALA A 248 -11.06 8.03 18.41
C ALA A 248 -12.04 8.39 17.28
N ASN A 249 -13.27 7.87 17.32
CA ASN A 249 -14.37 8.14 16.37
C ASN A 249 -14.07 7.73 14.92
N TRP A 250 -13.16 6.75 14.70
CA TRP A 250 -12.98 6.16 13.39
C TRP A 250 -14.13 5.21 13.06
N ILE A 251 -14.64 5.29 11.85
CA ILE A 251 -15.79 4.54 11.35
C ILE A 251 -15.31 3.18 10.84
N TYR A 252 -15.93 2.09 11.27
CA TYR A 252 -15.71 0.77 10.69
C TYR A 252 -16.37 0.68 9.30
N LEU A 253 -15.57 0.43 8.26
CA LEU A 253 -16.02 0.41 6.87
C LEU A 253 -16.29 -1.00 6.35
N GLY A 254 -15.79 -2.02 7.02
CA GLY A 254 -15.86 -3.43 6.61
C GLY A 254 -14.51 -4.12 6.69
N GLN A 255 -14.35 -5.20 5.92
CA GLN A 255 -13.11 -5.99 5.90
C GLN A 255 -12.49 -6.05 4.51
N THR A 256 -11.16 -6.25 4.47
CA THR A 256 -10.46 -6.59 3.24
C THR A 256 -10.80 -8.01 2.79
N THR A 257 -10.62 -8.30 1.51
CA THR A 257 -10.87 -9.64 0.94
C THR A 257 -9.83 -10.68 1.34
N GLY A 258 -8.74 -10.30 2.02
CA GLY A 258 -7.62 -11.19 2.33
C GLY A 258 -6.74 -11.53 1.12
N ARG A 259 -6.94 -10.88 -0.03
CA ARG A 259 -6.09 -11.04 -1.21
C ARG A 259 -4.89 -10.10 -1.14
N GLY A 260 -3.69 -10.65 -1.30
CA GLY A 260 -2.47 -9.85 -1.38
C GLY A 260 -2.38 -9.04 -2.67
N LYS A 261 -1.53 -8.01 -2.67
CA LYS A 261 -1.31 -7.11 -3.83
C LYS A 261 -0.92 -7.85 -5.11
N ASP A 262 -0.20 -8.95 -4.97
CA ASP A 262 0.37 -9.72 -6.08
C ASP A 262 -0.38 -11.04 -6.32
N ASP A 263 -1.57 -11.21 -5.71
CA ASP A 263 -2.40 -12.39 -5.91
C ASP A 263 -2.95 -12.45 -7.34
N GLN A 264 -2.56 -13.51 -8.08
CA GLN A 264 -3.03 -13.80 -9.44
C GLN A 264 -4.16 -14.85 -9.45
N ALA A 265 -4.32 -15.59 -8.37
CA ALA A 265 -5.27 -16.69 -8.26
C ALA A 265 -6.67 -16.25 -7.82
N HIS A 266 -6.85 -14.98 -7.47
CA HIS A 266 -8.07 -14.40 -6.90
C HIS A 266 -8.56 -15.11 -5.63
N ARG A 267 -7.64 -15.75 -4.87
CA ARG A 267 -7.92 -16.43 -3.61
C ARG A 267 -7.33 -15.68 -2.43
N PRO A 268 -7.98 -15.70 -1.27
CA PRO A 268 -7.40 -15.16 -0.05
C PRO A 268 -6.08 -15.85 0.28
N ASN A 269 -5.01 -15.09 0.44
CA ASN A 269 -3.66 -15.56 0.79
C ASN A 269 -3.04 -14.78 1.97
N ARG A 270 -3.86 -13.97 2.64
CA ARG A 270 -3.51 -13.18 3.83
C ARG A 270 -4.70 -13.09 4.76
N SER A 271 -4.46 -12.78 6.04
CA SER A 271 -5.52 -12.49 7.02
C SER A 271 -6.44 -11.36 6.54
N ARG A 272 -7.73 -11.49 6.82
CA ARG A 272 -8.68 -10.40 6.61
C ARG A 272 -8.46 -9.32 7.66
N LYS A 273 -8.46 -8.07 7.23
CA LYS A 273 -8.25 -6.92 8.11
C LYS A 273 -9.51 -6.08 8.18
N ALA A 274 -9.84 -5.61 9.36
CA ALA A 274 -10.85 -4.56 9.53
C ALA A 274 -10.33 -3.26 8.91
N VAL A 275 -11.18 -2.59 8.16
CA VAL A 275 -10.90 -1.29 7.56
C VAL A 275 -11.63 -0.23 8.36
N PHE A 276 -10.88 0.75 8.85
CA PHE A 276 -11.44 1.93 9.50
C PHE A 276 -11.13 3.17 8.68
N GLY A 277 -12.06 4.12 8.66
CA GLY A 277 -11.91 5.42 8.01
C GLY A 277 -12.24 6.56 8.96
N TYR A 278 -11.54 7.68 8.81
CA TYR A 278 -11.79 8.91 9.56
C TYR A 278 -11.94 10.09 8.59
N PRO A 279 -13.17 10.60 8.38
CA PRO A 279 -13.40 11.81 7.58
C PRO A 279 -12.77 13.03 8.25
N LEU A 280 -12.01 13.80 7.49
CA LEU A 280 -11.36 15.03 7.98
C LEU A 280 -12.23 16.28 7.80
N CYS A 281 -13.29 16.18 7.00
CA CYS A 281 -14.29 17.23 6.84
C CYS A 281 -15.68 16.63 6.59
N ARG A 282 -16.75 17.41 6.87
CA ARG A 282 -18.14 16.94 6.71
C ARG A 282 -18.50 16.62 5.27
N ASP A 283 -17.98 17.36 4.32
CA ASP A 283 -18.26 17.24 2.88
C ASP A 283 -17.25 16.37 2.12
N PHE A 284 -16.50 15.52 2.83
CA PHE A 284 -15.44 14.67 2.25
C PHE A 284 -15.91 13.84 1.05
N ARG A 285 -17.16 13.31 1.08
CA ARG A 285 -17.69 12.53 -0.04
C ARG A 285 -17.83 13.38 -1.30
N ARG A 286 -18.41 14.57 -1.17
CA ARG A 286 -18.53 15.50 -2.29
C ARG A 286 -17.14 15.78 -2.89
N ARG A 287 -16.16 16.18 -2.06
CA ARG A 287 -14.80 16.48 -2.49
C ARG A 287 -14.08 15.30 -3.14
N LEU A 288 -14.31 14.09 -2.64
CA LEU A 288 -13.71 12.87 -3.18
C LEU A 288 -14.40 12.37 -4.46
N CYS A 289 -15.68 12.72 -4.66
CA CYS A 289 -16.46 12.30 -5.82
C CYS A 289 -16.48 13.33 -6.95
N GLU A 290 -15.99 14.55 -6.73
CA GLU A 290 -15.86 15.57 -7.77
C GLU A 290 -14.81 15.14 -8.81
N ALA A 291 -15.23 15.08 -10.08
CA ALA A 291 -14.28 14.90 -11.17
C ALA A 291 -13.49 16.20 -11.35
N LYS A 292 -12.16 16.11 -11.46
CA LYS A 292 -11.39 17.26 -11.97
C LYS A 292 -11.70 17.41 -13.45
N THR A 293 -12.35 18.50 -13.80
CA THR A 293 -12.53 18.96 -15.17
C THR A 293 -11.19 19.21 -15.84
#